data_ff0b5af49304f02673697392b55b094c
#
_entry.id   ff0b5af49304f02673697392b55b094c
#
_cell.length_a   1.000
_cell.length_b   1.000
_cell.length_c   1.000
_cell.angle_alpha   90.00
_cell.angle_beta   90.00
_cell.angle_gamma   90.00
#
_symmetry.space_group_name_H-M   'P 1'
#
loop_
_entity.id
_entity.type
_entity.pdbx_description
1 polymer ?
#
loop_
_entity_poly.entity_id
_entity_poly.type
_entity_poly.pdbx_seq_one_letter_code
_entity_poly.pdbx_strand_id
1 'polypeptide(L)'
;MKSVYCLNPISNAGMSRFDDTYCIADSIENADAVLLRSASMHEMTLPDSLLAIGRAGAGVNNIPLDSCAKKGIVVFNTPGANANGVKELVIAGLMLASRDIAGGCHWVRENKDDPNIAKTAEKAKKAFAGNEIKGKKLGVIGLGAIGVLVANAASELGMEVFGCDPYLSIQNAVRLSHHITIVKDNDEIYNQCDYITIHVPALDSTKGMLNKRAFDQMKDGVKILNFARDILVNDADMADALASGKVSRYVTDFPNPAVVNMPSALVLPHLGASTEESEENCAVMAVNQIMDYLENGNIENSVNYPSCSLGYRKKTARICVCHYNRPNVISQLTSLFGEVGVNISDMVSKSRGEYAYAMFDVEAPVSDEFEKKLEAMENIIRIRIL
;
A
#
# COMPACT_ATOMS: atom_id res chain seq x y z
N MET A 1 -30.25 9.07 -2.95
CA MET A 1 -28.99 9.57 -3.55
C MET A 1 -27.89 9.31 -2.52
N LYS A 2 -26.79 8.67 -2.90
CA LYS A 2 -25.67 8.39 -1.99
C LYS A 2 -24.77 9.61 -1.90
N SER A 3 -24.30 9.95 -0.69
CA SER A 3 -23.57 11.18 -0.44
C SER A 3 -22.10 10.87 -0.08
N VAL A 4 -21.16 11.58 -0.72
CA VAL A 4 -19.72 11.38 -0.52
C VAL A 4 -19.07 12.71 -0.14
N TYR A 5 -18.35 12.74 0.95
CA TYR A 5 -17.57 13.89 1.41
C TYR A 5 -16.10 13.75 1.06
N CYS A 6 -15.50 14.77 0.44
CA CYS A 6 -14.07 14.79 0.14
C CYS A 6 -13.33 15.64 1.19
N LEU A 7 -12.56 14.99 2.06
CA LEU A 7 -11.81 15.67 3.13
C LEU A 7 -10.60 16.46 2.60
N ASN A 8 -10.08 16.05 1.44
CA ASN A 8 -9.07 16.78 0.65
C ASN A 8 -9.49 16.75 -0.83
N PRO A 9 -8.88 17.57 -1.69
CA PRO A 9 -9.03 17.42 -3.13
C PRO A 9 -8.67 16.00 -3.59
N ILE A 10 -9.56 15.39 -4.35
CA ILE A 10 -9.42 14.08 -5.00
C ILE A 10 -9.35 14.31 -6.51
N SER A 11 -8.49 13.59 -7.22
CA SER A 11 -8.34 13.72 -8.66
C SER A 11 -9.68 13.55 -9.40
N ASN A 12 -9.89 14.40 -10.39
CA ASN A 12 -11.10 14.38 -11.21
C ASN A 12 -11.27 13.06 -11.97
N ALA A 13 -10.17 12.34 -12.26
CA ALA A 13 -10.21 11.00 -12.84
C ALA A 13 -11.00 10.00 -11.99
N GLY A 14 -10.92 10.11 -10.65
CA GLY A 14 -11.74 9.35 -9.72
C GLY A 14 -13.15 9.93 -9.60
N MET A 15 -13.27 11.25 -9.37
CA MET A 15 -14.55 11.90 -9.11
C MET A 15 -15.55 11.74 -10.27
N SER A 16 -15.09 11.73 -11.51
CA SER A 16 -15.91 11.53 -12.72
C SER A 16 -16.50 10.11 -12.85
N ARG A 17 -16.14 9.17 -11.97
CA ARG A 17 -16.75 7.83 -11.92
C ARG A 17 -18.10 7.80 -11.22
N PHE A 18 -18.39 8.79 -10.36
CA PHE A 18 -19.70 8.91 -9.76
C PHE A 18 -20.73 9.32 -10.82
N ASP A 19 -21.83 8.61 -10.85
CA ASP A 19 -23.00 8.91 -11.70
C ASP A 19 -24.01 9.78 -10.96
N ASP A 20 -25.15 10.05 -11.59
CA ASP A 20 -26.23 10.90 -11.06
C ASP A 20 -26.90 10.35 -9.79
N THR A 21 -26.58 9.14 -9.37
CA THR A 21 -27.08 8.55 -8.11
C THR A 21 -26.25 8.99 -6.89
N TYR A 22 -25.14 9.68 -7.13
CA TYR A 22 -24.25 10.22 -6.11
C TYR A 22 -24.33 11.74 -6.03
N CYS A 23 -24.04 12.28 -4.85
CA CYS A 23 -23.83 13.72 -4.64
C CYS A 23 -22.60 13.95 -3.74
N ILE A 24 -21.98 15.10 -3.91
CA ILE A 24 -20.90 15.53 -3.03
C ILE A 24 -21.51 16.25 -1.85
N ALA A 25 -21.24 15.74 -0.64
CA ALA A 25 -21.72 16.33 0.61
C ALA A 25 -20.83 17.53 1.00
N ASP A 26 -21.44 18.52 1.64
CA ASP A 26 -20.73 19.71 2.16
C ASP A 26 -20.03 19.43 3.49
N SER A 27 -20.42 18.38 4.20
CA SER A 27 -19.87 18.00 5.49
C SER A 27 -19.91 16.48 5.73
N ILE A 28 -19.10 16.01 6.67
CA ILE A 28 -19.02 14.59 7.03
C ILE A 28 -20.34 14.08 7.68
N GLU A 29 -21.08 14.95 8.37
CA GLU A 29 -22.34 14.61 9.07
C GLU A 29 -23.41 14.15 8.11
N ASN A 30 -23.34 14.62 6.87
CA ASN A 30 -24.32 14.31 5.81
C ASN A 30 -23.80 13.27 4.80
N ALA A 31 -22.70 12.62 5.10
CA ALA A 31 -22.05 11.71 4.15
C ALA A 31 -22.27 10.24 4.50
N ASP A 32 -22.53 9.43 3.46
CA ASP A 32 -22.49 7.97 3.52
C ASP A 32 -21.05 7.46 3.44
N ALA A 33 -20.18 8.17 2.73
CA ALA A 33 -18.77 7.83 2.62
C ALA A 33 -17.87 9.07 2.61
N VAL A 34 -16.60 8.86 3.03
CA VAL A 34 -15.54 9.88 2.97
C VAL A 34 -14.45 9.43 2.02
N LEU A 35 -13.99 10.34 1.17
CA LEU A 35 -12.77 10.20 0.40
C LEU A 35 -11.69 11.14 0.96
N LEU A 36 -10.48 10.61 1.12
CA LEU A 36 -9.34 11.41 1.57
C LEU A 36 -8.02 10.91 0.99
N ARG A 37 -6.98 11.73 1.10
CA ARG A 37 -5.60 11.40 0.73
C ARG A 37 -4.67 11.54 1.95
N SER A 38 -4.30 12.74 2.32
CA SER A 38 -3.30 13.03 3.36
C SER A 38 -3.86 13.64 4.64
N ALA A 39 -5.10 14.14 4.63
CA ALA A 39 -5.72 14.73 5.81
C ALA A 39 -5.88 13.71 6.94
N SER A 40 -5.73 14.17 8.18
CA SER A 40 -5.92 13.33 9.36
C SER A 40 -7.38 13.32 9.80
N MET A 41 -7.87 12.14 10.20
CA MET A 41 -9.20 11.95 10.77
C MET A 41 -9.17 11.65 12.27
N HIS A 42 -8.00 11.68 12.94
CA HIS A 42 -7.89 11.29 14.35
C HIS A 42 -8.67 12.17 15.31
N GLU A 43 -8.78 13.47 15.01
CA GLU A 43 -9.51 14.46 15.83
C GLU A 43 -10.98 14.64 15.39
N MET A 44 -11.43 13.88 14.39
CA MET A 44 -12.78 14.03 13.83
C MET A 44 -13.79 13.15 14.55
N THR A 45 -15.00 13.67 14.77
CA THR A 45 -16.15 12.87 15.19
C THR A 45 -16.66 12.11 13.98
N LEU A 46 -16.75 10.78 14.09
CA LEU A 46 -17.30 9.91 13.06
C LEU A 46 -18.81 9.78 13.26
N PRO A 47 -19.66 10.30 12.34
CA PRO A 47 -21.11 10.20 12.47
C PRO A 47 -21.60 8.76 12.28
N ASP A 48 -22.74 8.43 12.87
CA ASP A 48 -23.29 7.07 12.77
C ASP A 48 -23.84 6.75 11.36
N SER A 49 -24.14 7.76 10.57
CA SER A 49 -24.51 7.62 9.13
C SER A 49 -23.35 7.15 8.26
N LEU A 50 -22.11 7.39 8.65
CA LEU A 50 -20.94 7.09 7.85
C LEU A 50 -20.75 5.56 7.71
N LEU A 51 -20.69 5.07 6.49
CA LEU A 51 -20.57 3.66 6.14
C LEU A 51 -19.16 3.26 5.73
N ALA A 52 -18.46 4.15 5.04
CA ALA A 52 -17.18 3.84 4.44
C ALA A 52 -16.21 5.02 4.39
N ILE A 53 -14.92 4.71 4.40
CA ILE A 53 -13.84 5.66 4.18
C ILE A 53 -12.93 5.11 3.09
N GLY A 54 -12.72 5.85 2.01
CA GLY A 54 -11.79 5.51 0.94
C GLY A 54 -10.56 6.41 0.97
N ARG A 55 -9.40 5.83 1.24
CA ARG A 55 -8.14 6.56 1.19
C ARG A 55 -7.47 6.38 -0.17
N ALA A 56 -7.33 7.46 -0.93
CA ALA A 56 -6.57 7.47 -2.18
C ALA A 56 -5.06 7.38 -1.90
N GLY A 57 -4.57 6.16 -1.66
CA GLY A 57 -3.19 5.83 -1.34
C GLY A 57 -3.06 4.58 -0.48
N ALA A 58 -1.85 4.04 -0.34
CA ALA A 58 -1.61 2.75 0.31
C ALA A 58 -1.55 2.81 1.86
N GLY A 59 -0.94 3.86 2.44
CA GLY A 59 -0.83 3.99 3.90
C GLY A 59 -2.15 4.44 4.53
N VAL A 60 -2.40 4.16 5.82
CA VAL A 60 -3.66 4.51 6.52
C VAL A 60 -3.42 5.04 7.93
N ASN A 61 -2.22 5.49 8.21
CA ASN A 61 -1.82 6.03 9.52
C ASN A 61 -2.53 7.33 9.92
N ASN A 62 -3.24 7.96 9.00
CA ASN A 62 -4.05 9.16 9.22
C ASN A 62 -5.54 8.87 9.52
N ILE A 63 -5.93 7.59 9.67
CA ILE A 63 -7.31 7.16 9.90
C ILE A 63 -7.39 6.36 11.21
N PRO A 64 -8.36 6.64 12.12
CA PRO A 64 -8.55 5.91 13.38
C PRO A 64 -9.22 4.56 13.14
N LEU A 65 -8.47 3.55 12.68
CA LEU A 65 -8.99 2.25 12.22
C LEU A 65 -9.85 1.52 13.26
N ASP A 66 -9.42 1.49 14.53
CA ASP A 66 -10.16 0.81 15.60
C ASP A 66 -11.50 1.47 15.88
N SER A 67 -11.55 2.79 15.89
CA SER A 67 -12.80 3.54 16.06
C SER A 67 -13.75 3.31 14.90
N CYS A 68 -13.22 3.27 13.65
CA CYS A 68 -14.00 2.92 12.47
C CYS A 68 -14.57 1.50 12.56
N ALA A 69 -13.74 0.52 12.93
CA ALA A 69 -14.17 -0.88 13.03
C ALA A 69 -15.28 -1.08 14.08
N LYS A 70 -15.15 -0.46 15.24
CA LYS A 70 -16.17 -0.51 16.32
C LYS A 70 -17.52 0.10 15.90
N LYS A 71 -17.52 1.04 14.96
CA LYS A 71 -18.73 1.67 14.42
C LYS A 71 -19.25 1.00 13.13
N GLY A 72 -18.61 -0.07 12.65
CA GLY A 72 -18.99 -0.73 11.40
C GLY A 72 -18.70 0.13 10.16
N ILE A 73 -17.73 1.05 10.24
CA ILE A 73 -17.25 1.85 9.12
C ILE A 73 -16.12 1.10 8.44
N VAL A 74 -16.28 0.75 7.17
CA VAL A 74 -15.27 0.02 6.41
C VAL A 74 -14.26 1.01 5.82
N VAL A 75 -12.97 0.78 6.08
CA VAL A 75 -11.88 1.62 5.60
C VAL A 75 -11.14 0.92 4.48
N PHE A 76 -11.11 1.55 3.32
CA PHE A 76 -10.43 1.10 2.11
C PHE A 76 -9.14 1.89 1.90
N ASN A 77 -8.12 1.21 1.37
CA ASN A 77 -6.96 1.84 0.78
C ASN A 77 -6.78 1.40 -0.68
N THR A 78 -5.76 1.91 -1.35
CA THR A 78 -5.52 1.62 -2.77
C THR A 78 -4.17 0.94 -3.00
N PRO A 79 -4.00 -0.32 -2.55
CA PRO A 79 -2.74 -1.02 -2.67
C PRO A 79 -2.40 -1.26 -4.14
N GLY A 80 -1.18 -0.90 -4.54
CA GLY A 80 -0.69 -1.12 -5.89
C GLY A 80 -1.10 -0.08 -6.94
N ALA A 81 -2.03 0.83 -6.64
CA ALA A 81 -2.44 1.88 -7.58
C ALA A 81 -1.29 2.83 -7.95
N ASN A 82 -0.37 3.06 -7.03
CA ASN A 82 0.84 3.87 -7.23
C ASN A 82 2.11 3.03 -7.55
N ALA A 83 1.96 1.74 -7.79
CA ALA A 83 3.12 0.83 -7.89
C ALA A 83 4.06 1.19 -9.05
N ASN A 84 3.54 1.69 -10.16
CA ASN A 84 4.37 2.11 -11.29
C ASN A 84 5.23 3.33 -10.95
N GLY A 85 4.67 4.35 -10.31
CA GLY A 85 5.44 5.53 -9.89
C GLY A 85 6.59 5.16 -8.95
N VAL A 86 6.32 4.30 -7.94
CA VAL A 86 7.36 3.80 -7.05
C VAL A 86 8.42 2.99 -7.82
N LYS A 87 8.02 2.11 -8.74
CA LYS A 87 8.94 1.34 -9.59
C LYS A 87 9.89 2.28 -10.35
N GLU A 88 9.37 3.36 -10.94
CA GLU A 88 10.19 4.33 -11.69
C GLU A 88 11.18 5.04 -10.79
N LEU A 89 10.78 5.43 -9.58
CA LEU A 89 11.70 6.02 -8.61
C LEU A 89 12.77 5.03 -8.15
N VAL A 90 12.46 3.74 -7.99
CA VAL A 90 13.44 2.69 -7.67
C VAL A 90 14.46 2.55 -8.80
N ILE A 91 14.03 2.55 -10.07
CA ILE A 91 14.95 2.48 -11.21
C ILE A 91 15.85 3.73 -11.27
N ALA A 92 15.29 4.92 -11.03
CA ALA A 92 16.09 6.14 -10.87
C ALA A 92 17.10 6.01 -9.72
N GLY A 93 16.67 5.45 -8.57
CA GLY A 93 17.51 5.16 -7.42
C GLY A 93 18.66 4.19 -7.73
N LEU A 94 18.44 3.16 -8.56
CA LEU A 94 19.50 2.26 -9.04
C LEU A 94 20.57 3.02 -9.81
N MET A 95 20.19 3.94 -10.68
CA MET A 95 21.14 4.77 -11.46
C MET A 95 21.89 5.75 -10.57
N LEU A 96 21.21 6.38 -9.61
CA LEU A 96 21.79 7.29 -8.62
C LEU A 96 22.75 6.57 -7.66
N ALA A 97 22.46 5.30 -7.31
CA ALA A 97 23.35 4.48 -6.51
C ALA A 97 24.59 4.01 -7.28
N SER A 98 24.50 3.94 -8.61
CA SER A 98 25.56 3.41 -9.47
C SER A 98 26.64 4.43 -9.79
N ARG A 99 26.28 5.71 -9.91
CA ARG A 99 27.17 6.86 -10.19
C ARG A 99 26.72 8.04 -9.34
N ASP A 100 27.66 8.90 -8.94
CA ASP A 100 27.30 10.09 -8.17
C ASP A 100 26.76 11.22 -9.06
N ILE A 101 25.59 10.95 -9.68
CA ILE A 101 24.92 11.90 -10.59
C ILE A 101 24.54 13.18 -9.84
N ALA A 102 24.01 13.04 -8.62
CA ALA A 102 23.57 14.17 -7.80
C ALA A 102 24.75 15.07 -7.41
N GLY A 103 25.85 14.47 -6.94
CA GLY A 103 27.09 15.20 -6.64
C GLY A 103 27.69 15.88 -7.86
N GLY A 104 27.66 15.21 -9.02
CA GLY A 104 28.09 15.79 -10.29
C GLY A 104 27.28 17.02 -10.71
N CYS A 105 25.94 16.94 -10.59
CA CYS A 105 25.05 18.07 -10.85
C CYS A 105 25.29 19.24 -9.89
N HIS A 106 25.49 18.94 -8.60
CA HIS A 106 25.80 19.94 -7.60
C HIS A 106 27.12 20.64 -7.90
N TRP A 107 28.17 19.87 -8.18
CA TRP A 107 29.49 20.40 -8.54
C TRP A 107 29.42 21.36 -9.74
N VAL A 108 28.71 21.01 -10.82
CA VAL A 108 28.53 21.90 -12.00
C VAL A 108 27.86 23.21 -11.61
N ARG A 109 26.85 23.18 -10.74
CA ARG A 109 26.15 24.38 -10.24
C ARG A 109 27.08 25.29 -9.42
N GLU A 110 27.88 24.71 -8.52
CA GLU A 110 28.84 25.45 -7.72
C GLU A 110 29.93 26.13 -8.55
N ASN A 111 30.28 25.53 -9.67
CA ASN A 111 31.32 26.05 -10.60
C ASN A 111 30.74 26.80 -11.82
N LYS A 112 29.50 27.28 -11.76
CA LYS A 112 28.77 27.94 -12.85
C LYS A 112 29.49 29.18 -13.41
N ASP A 113 30.28 29.86 -12.60
CA ASP A 113 30.97 31.09 -12.96
C ASP A 113 32.42 30.84 -13.48
N ASP A 114 32.85 29.57 -13.59
CA ASP A 114 34.14 29.21 -14.18
C ASP A 114 34.09 29.34 -15.71
N PRO A 115 34.83 30.29 -16.33
CA PRO A 115 34.86 30.46 -17.79
C PRO A 115 35.45 29.24 -18.52
N ASN A 116 36.15 28.37 -17.80
CA ASN A 116 36.77 27.16 -18.33
C ASN A 116 36.03 25.89 -17.90
N ILE A 117 34.78 25.97 -17.49
CA ILE A 117 34.00 24.89 -16.89
C ILE A 117 34.10 23.55 -17.67
N ALA A 118 34.13 23.60 -19.02
CA ALA A 118 34.24 22.41 -19.84
C ALA A 118 35.57 21.65 -19.60
N LYS A 119 36.71 22.38 -19.46
CA LYS A 119 38.02 21.78 -19.14
C LYS A 119 38.09 21.29 -17.69
N THR A 120 37.53 22.08 -16.78
CA THR A 120 37.53 21.76 -15.33
C THR A 120 36.67 20.54 -15.07
N ALA A 121 35.51 20.41 -15.73
CA ALA A 121 34.63 19.25 -15.64
C ALA A 121 35.29 17.95 -16.10
N GLU A 122 36.09 17.99 -17.19
CA GLU A 122 36.85 16.81 -17.67
C GLU A 122 37.83 16.26 -16.60
N LYS A 123 38.38 17.15 -15.76
CA LYS A 123 39.26 16.75 -14.65
C LYS A 123 38.47 16.25 -13.46
N ALA A 124 37.33 16.93 -13.14
CA ALA A 124 36.49 16.63 -11.97
C ALA A 124 35.66 15.32 -12.14
N LYS A 125 35.28 14.95 -13.35
CA LYS A 125 34.35 13.85 -13.66
C LYS A 125 34.72 12.51 -13.01
N LYS A 126 36.03 12.27 -12.74
CA LYS A 126 36.50 11.04 -12.10
C LYS A 126 35.97 10.87 -10.68
N ALA A 127 35.65 11.95 -9.97
CA ALA A 127 35.12 11.93 -8.64
C ALA A 127 33.66 11.41 -8.59
N PHE A 128 32.93 11.53 -9.71
CA PHE A 128 31.52 11.15 -9.83
C PHE A 128 31.34 9.84 -10.62
N ALA A 129 32.43 9.21 -11.04
CA ALA A 129 32.39 7.96 -11.77
C ALA A 129 31.90 6.80 -10.89
N GLY A 130 31.32 5.80 -11.54
CA GLY A 130 30.82 4.60 -10.87
C GLY A 130 30.81 3.39 -11.78
N ASN A 131 29.80 2.56 -11.68
CA ASN A 131 29.66 1.33 -12.44
C ASN A 131 28.35 1.29 -13.24
N GLU A 132 28.27 0.38 -14.19
CA GLU A 132 27.04 0.02 -14.90
C GLU A 132 26.24 -0.99 -14.06
N ILE A 133 24.91 -1.02 -14.24
CA ILE A 133 24.03 -1.98 -13.59
C ILE A 133 23.90 -3.29 -14.38
N LYS A 134 24.15 -3.28 -15.69
CA LYS A 134 24.08 -4.46 -16.55
C LYS A 134 25.02 -5.55 -16.05
N GLY A 135 24.51 -6.78 -15.94
CA GLY A 135 25.25 -7.94 -15.42
C GLY A 135 25.51 -7.89 -13.92
N LYS A 136 24.97 -6.90 -13.17
CA LYS A 136 25.01 -6.88 -11.70
C LYS A 136 23.80 -7.61 -11.11
N LYS A 137 23.98 -8.16 -9.92
CA LYS A 137 22.93 -8.89 -9.20
C LYS A 137 22.10 -7.94 -8.36
N LEU A 138 20.78 -7.96 -8.60
CA LEU A 138 19.78 -7.23 -7.81
C LEU A 138 18.98 -8.20 -6.96
N GLY A 139 18.98 -8.01 -5.64
CA GLY A 139 18.07 -8.66 -4.71
C GLY A 139 16.80 -7.81 -4.52
N VAL A 140 15.63 -8.40 -4.73
CA VAL A 140 14.32 -7.78 -4.49
C VAL A 140 13.64 -8.50 -3.33
N ILE A 141 13.54 -7.84 -2.18
CA ILE A 141 12.91 -8.37 -0.98
C ILE A 141 11.47 -7.86 -0.92
N GLY A 142 10.50 -8.78 -1.06
CA GLY A 142 9.09 -8.49 -1.23
C GLY A 142 8.71 -8.42 -2.72
N LEU A 143 7.91 -9.39 -3.17
CA LEU A 143 7.41 -9.51 -4.55
C LEU A 143 5.90 -9.21 -4.61
N GLY A 144 5.50 -8.16 -3.90
CA GLY A 144 4.17 -7.55 -3.99
C GLY A 144 3.98 -6.75 -5.29
N ALA A 145 2.98 -5.87 -5.31
CA ALA A 145 2.64 -5.05 -6.48
C ALA A 145 3.82 -4.22 -7.02
N ILE A 146 4.67 -3.68 -6.14
CA ILE A 146 5.84 -2.89 -6.51
C ILE A 146 7.03 -3.79 -6.88
N GLY A 147 7.36 -4.76 -6.01
CA GLY A 147 8.54 -5.60 -6.18
C GLY A 147 8.54 -6.39 -7.49
N VAL A 148 7.39 -6.89 -7.93
CA VAL A 148 7.24 -7.56 -9.23
C VAL A 148 7.57 -6.61 -10.39
N LEU A 149 7.09 -5.38 -10.36
CA LEU A 149 7.36 -4.40 -11.41
C LEU A 149 8.85 -4.00 -11.43
N VAL A 150 9.45 -3.81 -10.26
CA VAL A 150 10.89 -3.49 -10.13
C VAL A 150 11.74 -4.65 -10.63
N ALA A 151 11.43 -5.88 -10.23
CA ALA A 151 12.16 -7.08 -10.65
C ALA A 151 12.15 -7.25 -12.17
N ASN A 152 10.97 -7.12 -12.80
CA ASN A 152 10.84 -7.19 -14.25
C ASN A 152 11.62 -6.09 -14.95
N ALA A 153 11.46 -4.83 -14.55
CA ALA A 153 12.16 -3.70 -15.16
C ALA A 153 13.69 -3.79 -15.03
N ALA A 154 14.19 -4.22 -13.87
CA ALA A 154 15.63 -4.41 -13.67
C ALA A 154 16.19 -5.57 -14.53
N SER A 155 15.42 -6.65 -14.72
CA SER A 155 15.78 -7.75 -15.62
C SER A 155 15.88 -7.29 -17.06
N GLU A 156 14.95 -6.45 -17.53
CA GLU A 156 14.98 -5.85 -18.88
C GLU A 156 16.17 -4.90 -19.07
N LEU A 157 16.62 -4.24 -18.01
CA LEU A 157 17.85 -3.43 -18.01
C LEU A 157 19.14 -4.28 -17.95
N GLY A 158 19.01 -5.61 -17.99
CA GLY A 158 20.12 -6.55 -18.06
C GLY A 158 20.77 -6.87 -16.72
N MET A 159 20.08 -6.66 -15.59
CA MET A 159 20.51 -7.16 -14.27
C MET A 159 20.15 -8.64 -14.12
N GLU A 160 20.93 -9.37 -13.31
CA GLU A 160 20.55 -10.67 -12.78
C GLU A 160 19.69 -10.47 -11.53
N VAL A 161 18.40 -10.84 -11.58
CA VAL A 161 17.46 -10.52 -10.52
C VAL A 161 17.13 -11.73 -9.68
N PHE A 162 17.24 -11.57 -8.36
CA PHE A 162 16.87 -12.53 -7.33
C PHE A 162 15.75 -11.95 -6.48
N GLY A 163 14.65 -12.69 -6.33
CA GLY A 163 13.49 -12.25 -5.58
C GLY A 163 13.19 -13.16 -4.40
N CYS A 164 12.83 -12.59 -3.25
CA CYS A 164 12.40 -13.32 -2.06
C CYS A 164 11.08 -12.73 -1.54
N ASP A 165 10.06 -13.58 -1.41
CA ASP A 165 8.81 -13.26 -0.74
C ASP A 165 8.15 -14.54 -0.21
N PRO A 166 8.10 -14.77 1.12
CA PRO A 166 7.47 -15.96 1.68
C PRO A 166 5.94 -16.00 1.51
N TYR A 167 5.33 -14.87 1.11
CA TYR A 167 3.89 -14.73 0.89
C TYR A 167 3.55 -14.45 -0.57
N LEU A 168 4.40 -14.84 -1.51
CA LEU A 168 4.20 -14.62 -2.94
C LEU A 168 2.87 -15.22 -3.42
N SER A 169 1.96 -14.34 -3.85
CA SER A 169 0.67 -14.78 -4.39
C SER A 169 0.83 -15.39 -5.78
N ILE A 170 -0.06 -16.32 -6.15
CA ILE A 170 -0.10 -16.89 -7.51
C ILE A 170 -0.22 -15.78 -8.57
N GLN A 171 -1.04 -14.77 -8.30
CA GLN A 171 -1.26 -13.63 -9.19
C GLN A 171 0.04 -12.85 -9.46
N ASN A 172 0.84 -12.63 -8.43
CA ASN A 172 2.14 -11.97 -8.56
C ASN A 172 3.18 -12.88 -9.22
N ALA A 173 3.19 -14.17 -8.89
CA ALA A 173 4.11 -15.13 -9.49
C ALA A 173 3.93 -15.24 -11.02
N VAL A 174 2.69 -15.24 -11.51
CA VAL A 174 2.39 -15.29 -12.96
C VAL A 174 2.85 -14.01 -13.69
N ARG A 175 2.97 -12.88 -12.99
CA ARG A 175 3.42 -11.60 -13.55
C ARG A 175 4.95 -11.45 -13.58
N LEU A 176 5.69 -12.30 -12.87
CA LEU A 176 7.14 -12.28 -12.86
C LEU A 176 7.70 -12.83 -14.19
N SER A 177 8.72 -12.18 -14.71
CA SER A 177 9.51 -12.70 -15.82
C SER A 177 10.18 -14.01 -15.43
N HIS A 178 10.22 -14.97 -16.35
CA HIS A 178 10.90 -16.25 -16.17
C HIS A 178 12.43 -16.14 -15.98
N HIS A 179 13.01 -14.97 -16.23
CA HIS A 179 14.43 -14.69 -16.00
C HIS A 179 14.74 -14.36 -14.54
N ILE A 180 13.73 -14.19 -13.68
CA ILE A 180 13.90 -13.84 -12.26
C ILE A 180 14.05 -15.12 -11.47
N THR A 181 15.12 -15.22 -10.68
CA THR A 181 15.36 -16.35 -9.79
C THR A 181 14.69 -16.11 -8.45
N ILE A 182 13.72 -16.98 -8.09
CA ILE A 182 13.13 -16.93 -6.75
C ILE A 182 14.03 -17.71 -5.78
N VAL A 183 14.40 -17.04 -4.70
CA VAL A 183 15.22 -17.64 -3.62
C VAL A 183 14.39 -17.90 -2.38
N LYS A 184 14.87 -18.80 -1.54
CA LYS A 184 14.12 -19.31 -0.39
C LYS A 184 14.00 -18.29 0.74
N ASP A 185 15.08 -17.53 0.99
CA ASP A 185 15.18 -16.59 2.10
C ASP A 185 16.05 -15.38 1.74
N ASN A 186 16.05 -14.39 2.63
CA ASN A 186 16.80 -13.16 2.42
C ASN A 186 18.31 -13.38 2.53
N ASP A 187 18.78 -14.40 3.25
CA ASP A 187 20.22 -14.68 3.42
C ASP A 187 20.85 -15.03 2.07
N GLU A 188 20.11 -15.72 1.17
CA GLU A 188 20.57 -15.96 -0.20
C GLU A 188 20.73 -14.66 -1.00
N ILE A 189 19.85 -13.66 -0.77
CA ILE A 189 19.97 -12.33 -1.38
C ILE A 189 21.18 -11.60 -0.81
N TYR A 190 21.34 -11.58 0.52
CA TYR A 190 22.43 -10.87 1.18
C TYR A 190 23.79 -11.35 0.70
N ASN A 191 23.98 -12.66 0.61
CA ASN A 191 25.27 -13.27 0.28
C ASN A 191 25.75 -13.00 -1.17
N GLN A 192 24.85 -12.73 -2.11
CA GLN A 192 25.23 -12.73 -3.53
C GLN A 192 24.93 -11.45 -4.30
N CYS A 193 24.05 -10.55 -3.80
CA CYS A 193 23.61 -9.41 -4.55
C CYS A 193 24.53 -8.19 -4.41
N ASP A 194 24.69 -7.43 -5.49
CA ASP A 194 25.45 -6.20 -5.53
C ASP A 194 24.57 -4.99 -5.18
N TYR A 195 23.25 -5.13 -5.41
CA TYR A 195 22.21 -4.18 -5.07
C TYR A 195 21.09 -4.91 -4.35
N ILE A 196 20.47 -4.26 -3.35
CA ILE A 196 19.32 -4.81 -2.65
C ILE A 196 18.25 -3.72 -2.55
N THR A 197 17.02 -4.04 -2.93
CA THR A 197 15.85 -3.17 -2.79
C THR A 197 14.77 -3.87 -1.99
N ILE A 198 14.11 -3.12 -1.10
CA ILE A 198 13.10 -3.67 -0.18
C ILE A 198 11.72 -3.11 -0.48
N HIS A 199 10.72 -4.01 -0.56
CA HIS A 199 9.34 -3.70 -0.90
C HIS A 199 8.34 -4.46 -0.01
N VAL A 200 8.66 -4.56 1.28
CA VAL A 200 7.82 -5.23 2.29
C VAL A 200 7.05 -4.20 3.13
N PRO A 201 5.90 -4.58 3.70
CA PRO A 201 5.16 -3.72 4.61
C PRO A 201 5.91 -3.52 5.94
N ALA A 202 5.60 -2.42 6.62
CA ALA A 202 6.07 -2.14 7.97
C ALA A 202 5.25 -2.94 9.00
N LEU A 203 5.80 -4.04 9.47
CA LEU A 203 5.23 -4.93 10.48
C LEU A 203 6.24 -5.14 11.62
N ASP A 204 5.80 -5.63 12.77
CA ASP A 204 6.71 -5.97 13.86
C ASP A 204 7.80 -6.98 13.42
N SER A 205 7.45 -7.91 12.52
CA SER A 205 8.37 -8.91 11.96
C SER A 205 9.36 -8.37 10.94
N THR A 206 9.09 -7.20 10.34
CA THR A 206 9.96 -6.57 9.32
C THR A 206 10.69 -5.34 9.84
N LYS A 207 10.33 -4.85 11.03
CA LYS A 207 10.98 -3.71 11.67
C LYS A 207 12.46 -4.01 11.91
N GLY A 208 13.33 -3.12 11.42
CA GLY A 208 14.78 -3.26 11.55
C GLY A 208 15.33 -4.53 10.90
N MET A 209 14.69 -5.04 9.85
CA MET A 209 15.15 -6.25 9.16
C MET A 209 16.53 -6.07 8.51
N LEU A 210 16.83 -4.85 8.04
CA LEU A 210 18.17 -4.47 7.63
C LEU A 210 18.91 -3.89 8.84
N ASN A 211 19.70 -4.73 9.48
CA ASN A 211 20.48 -4.46 10.69
C ASN A 211 21.90 -5.00 10.52
N LYS A 212 22.72 -4.85 11.57
CA LYS A 212 24.12 -5.32 11.57
C LYS A 212 24.25 -6.76 11.09
N ARG A 213 23.41 -7.70 11.56
CA ARG A 213 23.46 -9.11 11.13
C ARG A 213 23.25 -9.26 9.63
N ALA A 214 22.28 -8.53 9.07
CA ALA A 214 22.02 -8.54 7.64
C ALA A 214 23.19 -7.93 6.86
N PHE A 215 23.72 -6.78 7.30
CA PHE A 215 24.86 -6.15 6.64
C PHE A 215 26.12 -7.01 6.69
N ASP A 216 26.40 -7.67 7.80
CA ASP A 216 27.58 -8.55 7.93
C ASP A 216 27.58 -9.70 6.89
N GLN A 217 26.39 -10.16 6.46
CA GLN A 217 26.24 -11.19 5.42
C GLN A 217 26.38 -10.67 3.99
N MET A 218 26.17 -9.36 3.78
CA MET A 218 26.20 -8.78 2.45
C MET A 218 27.61 -8.69 1.88
N LYS A 219 27.68 -8.48 0.55
CA LYS A 219 28.96 -8.17 -0.10
C LYS A 219 29.49 -6.82 0.35
N ASP A 220 30.81 -6.67 0.40
CA ASP A 220 31.43 -5.36 0.61
C ASP A 220 31.11 -4.43 -0.57
N GLY A 221 30.74 -3.20 -0.25
CA GLY A 221 30.34 -2.22 -1.25
C GLY A 221 28.92 -2.41 -1.82
N VAL A 222 28.07 -3.22 -1.18
CA VAL A 222 26.66 -3.39 -1.57
C VAL A 222 25.93 -2.03 -1.60
N LYS A 223 24.94 -1.90 -2.44
CA LYS A 223 24.08 -0.72 -2.55
C LYS A 223 22.68 -1.07 -2.10
N ILE A 224 22.13 -0.25 -1.21
CA ILE A 224 20.81 -0.48 -0.60
C ILE A 224 19.82 0.60 -1.08
N LEU A 225 18.63 0.15 -1.47
CA LEU A 225 17.51 1.01 -1.85
C LEU A 225 16.31 0.74 -0.94
N ASN A 226 15.76 1.78 -0.33
CA ASN A 226 14.57 1.68 0.51
C ASN A 226 13.55 2.75 0.12
N PHE A 227 12.57 2.35 -0.67
CA PHE A 227 11.40 3.14 -1.04
C PHE A 227 10.11 2.53 -0.46
N ALA A 228 10.25 1.73 0.60
CA ALA A 228 9.12 1.09 1.27
C ALA A 228 8.73 1.80 2.57
N ARG A 229 9.56 1.71 3.63
CA ARG A 229 9.35 2.41 4.92
C ARG A 229 10.69 2.58 5.65
N ASP A 230 10.83 3.69 6.38
CA ASP A 230 12.01 4.02 7.20
C ASP A 230 12.32 2.94 8.24
N ILE A 231 11.33 2.51 9.00
CA ILE A 231 11.49 1.54 10.11
C ILE A 231 12.03 0.16 9.70
N LEU A 232 12.12 -0.15 8.42
CA LEU A 232 12.67 -1.41 7.92
C LEU A 232 14.20 -1.49 8.06
N VAL A 233 14.86 -0.36 8.19
CA VAL A 233 16.31 -0.24 8.33
C VAL A 233 16.63 0.25 9.74
N ASN A 234 17.63 -0.36 10.38
CA ASN A 234 18.20 0.16 11.61
C ASN A 234 19.19 1.28 11.25
N ASP A 235 18.87 2.51 11.61
CA ASP A 235 19.64 3.69 11.21
C ASP A 235 21.07 3.69 11.77
N ALA A 236 21.27 3.24 13.02
CA ALA A 236 22.61 3.17 13.62
C ALA A 236 23.49 2.15 12.90
N ASP A 237 22.97 0.95 12.64
CA ASP A 237 23.69 -0.11 11.93
C ASP A 237 23.97 0.29 10.47
N MET A 238 23.06 1.04 9.82
CA MET A 238 23.26 1.57 8.48
C MET A 238 24.39 2.63 8.45
N ALA A 239 24.42 3.52 9.44
CA ALA A 239 25.49 4.51 9.56
C ALA A 239 26.87 3.85 9.70
N ASP A 240 26.99 2.82 10.54
CA ASP A 240 28.21 2.03 10.72
C ASP A 240 28.59 1.29 9.43
N ALA A 241 27.62 0.70 8.72
CA ALA A 241 27.84 -0.01 7.48
C ALA A 241 28.31 0.92 6.35
N LEU A 242 27.79 2.15 6.29
CA LEU A 242 28.28 3.18 5.36
C LEU A 242 29.67 3.67 5.73
N ALA A 243 29.94 3.93 7.00
CA ALA A 243 31.25 4.40 7.50
C ALA A 243 32.37 3.36 7.25
N SER A 244 32.06 2.07 7.39
CA SER A 244 33.01 0.98 7.12
C SER A 244 33.19 0.64 5.64
N GLY A 245 32.34 1.18 4.76
CA GLY A 245 32.30 0.81 3.34
C GLY A 245 31.62 -0.53 3.03
N LYS A 246 31.06 -1.19 4.03
CA LYS A 246 30.24 -2.40 3.85
C LYS A 246 29.05 -2.11 2.93
N VAL A 247 28.36 -1.01 3.16
CA VAL A 247 27.38 -0.40 2.25
C VAL A 247 28.06 0.79 1.57
N SER A 248 28.14 0.79 0.25
CA SER A 248 28.77 1.89 -0.50
C SER A 248 27.83 3.05 -0.79
N ARG A 249 26.53 2.81 -0.86
CA ARG A 249 25.49 3.81 -1.09
C ARG A 249 24.16 3.35 -0.50
N TYR A 250 23.48 4.26 0.19
CA TYR A 250 22.09 4.07 0.63
C TYR A 250 21.19 5.10 -0.06
N VAL A 251 20.14 4.64 -0.76
CA VAL A 251 19.17 5.52 -1.43
C VAL A 251 17.79 5.28 -0.82
N THR A 252 17.16 6.35 -0.36
CA THR A 252 15.82 6.29 0.26
C THR A 252 15.03 7.55 0.00
N ASP A 253 13.70 7.47 0.08
CA ASP A 253 12.81 8.63 0.08
C ASP A 253 12.12 8.86 1.43
N PHE A 254 12.72 8.34 2.51
CA PHE A 254 12.26 8.54 3.90
C PHE A 254 13.26 9.39 4.70
N PRO A 255 13.17 10.74 4.61
CA PRO A 255 14.05 11.61 5.37
C PRO A 255 13.74 11.51 6.88
N ASN A 256 14.78 11.33 7.67
CA ASN A 256 14.74 11.47 9.12
C ASN A 256 16.06 12.10 9.63
N PRO A 257 16.13 12.58 10.89
CA PRO A 257 17.32 13.27 11.40
C PRO A 257 18.61 12.45 11.36
N ALA A 258 18.54 11.14 11.43
CA ALA A 258 19.71 10.27 11.36
C ALA A 258 20.19 10.12 9.90
N VAL A 259 19.28 9.72 9.01
CA VAL A 259 19.60 9.36 7.61
C VAL A 259 20.12 10.55 6.80
N VAL A 260 19.56 11.76 7.00
CA VAL A 260 20.00 12.97 6.26
C VAL A 260 21.45 13.38 6.57
N ASN A 261 22.00 12.92 7.68
CA ASN A 261 23.38 13.19 8.09
C ASN A 261 24.36 12.05 7.78
N MET A 262 23.88 10.93 7.20
CA MET A 262 24.76 9.80 6.86
C MET A 262 25.60 10.11 5.61
N PRO A 263 26.92 9.91 5.67
CA PRO A 263 27.75 10.01 4.47
C PRO A 263 27.32 8.93 3.47
N SER A 264 27.34 9.24 2.20
CA SER A 264 26.97 8.34 1.09
C SER A 264 25.48 7.90 1.10
N ALA A 265 24.63 8.47 1.94
CA ALA A 265 23.18 8.38 1.79
C ALA A 265 22.67 9.42 0.79
N LEU A 266 21.78 9.01 -0.08
CA LEU A 266 21.01 9.88 -0.97
C LEU A 266 19.55 9.84 -0.53
N VAL A 267 19.07 10.96 0.01
CA VAL A 267 17.75 11.03 0.63
C VAL A 267 16.84 11.93 -0.24
N LEU A 268 15.71 11.38 -0.65
CA LEU A 268 14.69 12.06 -1.44
C LEU A 268 13.47 12.41 -0.57
N PRO A 269 12.66 13.42 -0.91
CA PRO A 269 11.52 13.85 -0.09
C PRO A 269 10.25 13.06 -0.40
N HIS A 270 10.18 11.76 -0.09
CA HIS A 270 9.03 10.85 -0.19
C HIS A 270 8.27 10.96 -1.53
N LEU A 271 9.00 10.78 -2.64
CA LEU A 271 8.49 10.98 -3.99
C LEU A 271 7.89 9.74 -4.66
N GLY A 272 7.94 8.56 -4.01
CA GLY A 272 7.57 7.28 -4.62
C GLY A 272 6.18 7.25 -5.26
N ALA A 273 5.20 7.94 -4.68
CA ALA A 273 3.83 8.01 -5.19
C ALA A 273 3.45 9.40 -5.73
N SER A 274 4.41 10.32 -5.86
CA SER A 274 4.14 11.73 -6.19
C SER A 274 4.20 11.96 -7.71
N THR A 275 3.35 11.26 -8.45
CA THR A 275 3.11 11.48 -9.88
C THR A 275 1.62 11.69 -10.13
N GLU A 276 1.27 12.41 -11.19
CA GLU A 276 -0.11 12.66 -11.59
C GLU A 276 -0.88 11.35 -11.79
N GLU A 277 -0.30 10.39 -12.48
CA GLU A 277 -0.90 9.08 -12.75
C GLU A 277 -1.09 8.25 -11.46
N SER A 278 -0.16 8.35 -10.51
CA SER A 278 -0.32 7.67 -9.21
C SER A 278 -1.50 8.24 -8.43
N GLU A 279 -1.69 9.56 -8.45
CA GLU A 279 -2.82 10.24 -7.82
C GLU A 279 -4.14 9.88 -8.48
N GLU A 280 -4.17 9.88 -9.82
CA GLU A 280 -5.34 9.47 -10.60
C GLU A 280 -5.73 8.02 -10.34
N ASN A 281 -4.77 7.09 -10.44
CA ASN A 281 -5.02 5.67 -10.21
C ASN A 281 -5.52 5.39 -8.79
N CYS A 282 -4.95 6.07 -7.79
CA CYS A 282 -5.42 5.95 -6.41
C CYS A 282 -6.85 6.49 -6.25
N ALA A 283 -7.17 7.64 -6.85
CA ALA A 283 -8.51 8.21 -6.80
C ALA A 283 -9.55 7.30 -7.47
N VAL A 284 -9.24 6.79 -8.67
CA VAL A 284 -10.12 5.86 -9.40
C VAL A 284 -10.36 4.58 -8.60
N MET A 285 -9.31 3.98 -8.02
CA MET A 285 -9.46 2.77 -7.21
C MET A 285 -10.29 3.03 -5.96
N ALA A 286 -10.04 4.13 -5.24
CA ALA A 286 -10.78 4.47 -4.01
C ALA A 286 -12.27 4.68 -4.30
N VAL A 287 -12.59 5.44 -5.36
CA VAL A 287 -13.98 5.69 -5.77
C VAL A 287 -14.69 4.39 -6.17
N ASN A 288 -14.06 3.55 -7.00
CA ASN A 288 -14.67 2.29 -7.42
C ASN A 288 -14.96 1.36 -6.22
N GLN A 289 -14.07 1.30 -5.23
CA GLN A 289 -14.29 0.51 -4.01
C GLN A 289 -15.43 1.04 -3.16
N ILE A 290 -15.53 2.38 -3.01
CA ILE A 290 -16.65 3.02 -2.30
C ILE A 290 -17.97 2.72 -3.02
N MET A 291 -18.02 2.88 -4.36
CA MET A 291 -19.23 2.59 -5.16
C MET A 291 -19.65 1.12 -4.98
N ASP A 292 -18.74 0.18 -5.16
CA ASP A 292 -19.05 -1.25 -5.04
C ASP A 292 -19.53 -1.62 -3.62
N TYR A 293 -18.91 -1.03 -2.59
CA TYR A 293 -19.37 -1.23 -1.21
C TYR A 293 -20.76 -0.63 -0.98
N LEU A 294 -21.01 0.60 -1.41
CA LEU A 294 -22.30 1.26 -1.21
C LEU A 294 -23.43 0.60 -2.00
N GLU A 295 -23.15 0.05 -3.17
CA GLU A 295 -24.14 -0.53 -4.08
C GLU A 295 -24.35 -2.03 -3.90
N ASN A 296 -23.25 -2.75 -3.69
CA ASN A 296 -23.25 -4.21 -3.66
C ASN A 296 -22.83 -4.77 -2.30
N GLY A 297 -22.33 -3.96 -1.35
CA GLY A 297 -21.83 -4.44 -0.06
C GLY A 297 -20.48 -5.17 -0.14
N ASN A 298 -19.84 -5.25 -1.29
CA ASN A 298 -18.58 -5.94 -1.43
C ASN A 298 -17.44 -5.20 -0.73
N ILE A 299 -16.54 -5.94 -0.13
CA ILE A 299 -15.33 -5.40 0.53
C ILE A 299 -14.10 -5.97 -0.18
N GLU A 300 -13.37 -5.09 -0.87
CA GLU A 300 -12.05 -5.36 -1.42
C GLU A 300 -11.04 -4.34 -0.85
N ASN A 301 -9.81 -4.79 -0.59
CA ASN A 301 -8.72 -3.94 -0.08
C ASN A 301 -9.06 -3.16 1.21
N SER A 302 -9.98 -3.64 2.03
CA SER A 302 -10.21 -3.03 3.33
C SER A 302 -9.07 -3.35 4.30
N VAL A 303 -8.75 -2.36 5.15
CA VAL A 303 -7.67 -2.48 6.15
C VAL A 303 -8.18 -2.86 7.54
N ASN A 304 -9.47 -2.71 7.83
CA ASN A 304 -10.07 -3.01 9.13
C ASN A 304 -11.12 -4.15 9.09
N TYR A 305 -11.67 -4.48 7.94
CA TYR A 305 -12.57 -5.61 7.74
C TYR A 305 -11.99 -6.63 6.74
N PRO A 306 -12.45 -7.89 6.74
CA PRO A 306 -11.97 -8.89 5.79
C PRO A 306 -12.47 -8.60 4.37
N SER A 307 -11.71 -9.01 3.35
CA SER A 307 -12.21 -9.06 1.97
C SER A 307 -13.35 -10.07 1.87
N CYS A 308 -14.51 -9.62 1.39
CA CYS A 308 -15.73 -10.40 1.35
C CYS A 308 -16.61 -9.90 0.20
N SER A 309 -16.98 -10.75 -0.73
CA SER A 309 -17.73 -10.36 -1.93
C SER A 309 -18.67 -11.49 -2.38
N LEU A 310 -19.88 -11.11 -2.81
CA LEU A 310 -20.83 -11.93 -3.56
C LEU A 310 -21.03 -11.39 -5.00
N GLY A 311 -20.15 -10.50 -5.44
CA GLY A 311 -20.26 -9.84 -6.74
C GLY A 311 -21.43 -8.87 -6.82
N TYR A 312 -21.88 -8.55 -8.04
CA TYR A 312 -23.02 -7.65 -8.24
C TYR A 312 -24.30 -8.22 -7.65
N ARG A 313 -25.07 -7.36 -6.96
CA ARG A 313 -26.37 -7.73 -6.40
C ARG A 313 -27.36 -8.05 -7.52
N LYS A 314 -27.88 -9.28 -7.50
CA LYS A 314 -28.84 -9.78 -8.51
C LYS A 314 -30.17 -10.22 -7.93
N LYS A 315 -30.27 -10.30 -6.60
CA LYS A 315 -31.44 -10.80 -5.87
C LYS A 315 -32.27 -9.65 -5.28
N THR A 316 -33.40 -9.99 -4.72
CA THR A 316 -34.39 -9.04 -4.18
C THR A 316 -33.80 -8.19 -3.07
N ALA A 317 -33.03 -8.79 -2.17
CA ALA A 317 -32.31 -8.05 -1.15
C ALA A 317 -30.97 -8.73 -0.82
N ARG A 318 -30.02 -7.93 -0.36
CA ARG A 318 -28.73 -8.38 0.20
C ARG A 318 -28.58 -7.79 1.59
N ILE A 319 -28.37 -8.66 2.59
CA ILE A 319 -28.13 -8.28 3.97
C ILE A 319 -26.64 -8.35 4.24
N CYS A 320 -26.05 -7.23 4.65
CA CYS A 320 -24.63 -7.08 4.95
C CYS A 320 -24.47 -6.81 6.44
N VAL A 321 -23.68 -7.61 7.14
CA VAL A 321 -23.57 -7.58 8.60
C VAL A 321 -22.10 -7.44 9.01
N CYS A 322 -21.75 -6.31 9.61
CA CYS A 322 -20.51 -6.15 10.38
C CYS A 322 -20.73 -6.70 11.78
N HIS A 323 -19.91 -7.61 12.24
CA HIS A 323 -20.08 -8.22 13.57
C HIS A 323 -18.73 -8.55 14.22
N TYR A 324 -18.74 -8.78 15.53
CA TYR A 324 -17.57 -9.33 16.21
C TYR A 324 -17.37 -10.81 15.84
N ASN A 325 -16.12 -11.20 15.65
CA ASN A 325 -15.73 -12.58 15.36
C ASN A 325 -15.83 -13.43 16.66
N ARG A 326 -17.03 -13.85 16.99
CA ARG A 326 -17.34 -14.63 18.19
C ARG A 326 -18.04 -15.95 17.82
N PRO A 327 -17.92 -17.01 18.64
CA PRO A 327 -18.68 -18.26 18.45
C PRO A 327 -20.19 -18.01 18.34
N ASN A 328 -20.87 -18.83 17.58
CA ASN A 328 -22.32 -18.86 17.38
C ASN A 328 -22.97 -17.67 16.64
N VAL A 329 -22.27 -16.60 16.30
CA VAL A 329 -22.87 -15.45 15.61
C VAL A 329 -23.49 -15.87 14.27
N ILE A 330 -22.76 -16.60 13.44
CA ILE A 330 -23.28 -17.06 12.13
C ILE A 330 -24.46 -18.03 12.32
N SER A 331 -24.41 -18.92 13.31
CA SER A 331 -25.51 -19.83 13.59
C SER A 331 -26.79 -19.07 14.02
N GLN A 332 -26.65 -18.05 14.86
CA GLN A 332 -27.78 -17.21 15.28
C GLN A 332 -28.35 -16.41 14.09
N LEU A 333 -27.49 -15.84 13.24
CA LEU A 333 -27.92 -15.14 12.03
C LEU A 333 -28.72 -16.07 11.12
N THR A 334 -28.19 -17.26 10.78
CA THR A 334 -28.88 -18.21 9.90
C THR A 334 -30.16 -18.76 10.50
N SER A 335 -30.21 -18.97 11.81
CA SER A 335 -31.46 -19.40 12.52
C SER A 335 -32.56 -18.37 12.41
N LEU A 336 -32.23 -17.07 12.54
CA LEU A 336 -33.19 -15.99 12.40
C LEU A 336 -33.85 -15.93 11.02
N PHE A 337 -33.06 -16.18 9.92
CA PHE A 337 -33.63 -16.31 8.59
C PHE A 337 -34.63 -17.48 8.49
N GLY A 338 -34.30 -18.61 9.11
CA GLY A 338 -35.21 -19.78 9.18
C GLY A 338 -36.50 -19.50 9.95
N GLU A 339 -36.42 -18.78 11.07
CA GLU A 339 -37.59 -18.42 11.89
C GLU A 339 -38.59 -17.53 11.15
N VAL A 340 -38.12 -16.62 10.28
CA VAL A 340 -38.99 -15.76 9.50
C VAL A 340 -39.32 -16.33 8.11
N GLY A 341 -38.85 -17.55 7.81
CA GLY A 341 -39.13 -18.23 6.55
C GLY A 341 -38.46 -17.61 5.33
N VAL A 342 -37.39 -16.85 5.52
CA VAL A 342 -36.62 -16.24 4.42
C VAL A 342 -35.51 -17.18 3.96
N ASN A 343 -35.54 -17.58 2.69
CA ASN A 343 -34.51 -18.44 2.11
C ASN A 343 -33.24 -17.65 1.75
N ILE A 344 -32.09 -18.13 2.24
CA ILE A 344 -30.78 -17.66 1.85
C ILE A 344 -30.38 -18.34 0.56
N SER A 345 -30.24 -17.59 -0.54
CA SER A 345 -29.83 -18.13 -1.85
C SER A 345 -28.33 -18.19 -2.03
N ASP A 346 -27.60 -17.30 -1.38
CA ASP A 346 -26.13 -17.29 -1.36
C ASP A 346 -25.63 -16.60 -0.08
N MET A 347 -24.47 -17.01 0.40
CA MET A 347 -23.85 -16.37 1.57
C MET A 347 -22.33 -16.48 1.57
N VAL A 348 -21.71 -15.47 2.13
CA VAL A 348 -20.28 -15.48 2.43
C VAL A 348 -20.04 -14.84 3.79
N SER A 349 -19.15 -15.44 4.58
CA SER A 349 -18.68 -14.86 5.84
C SER A 349 -17.18 -15.00 5.95
N LYS A 350 -16.51 -13.92 6.33
CA LYS A 350 -15.07 -13.86 6.52
C LYS A 350 -14.77 -13.11 7.83
N SER A 351 -13.60 -13.39 8.40
CA SER A 351 -13.12 -12.71 9.61
C SER A 351 -11.70 -12.17 9.43
N ARG A 352 -11.40 -11.11 10.17
CA ARG A 352 -10.08 -10.51 10.28
C ARG A 352 -9.88 -10.04 11.73
N GLY A 353 -9.10 -10.80 12.49
CA GLY A 353 -8.90 -10.55 13.91
C GLY A 353 -10.22 -10.59 14.69
N GLU A 354 -10.55 -9.50 15.38
CA GLU A 354 -11.77 -9.40 16.20
C GLU A 354 -13.04 -9.09 15.39
N TYR A 355 -12.92 -8.69 14.12
CA TYR A 355 -14.03 -8.27 13.28
C TYR A 355 -14.32 -9.28 12.19
N ALA A 356 -15.58 -9.39 11.83
CA ALA A 356 -16.06 -10.22 10.76
C ALA A 356 -17.11 -9.49 9.91
N TYR A 357 -17.28 -9.95 8.70
CA TYR A 357 -18.29 -9.44 7.80
C TYR A 357 -18.99 -10.61 7.13
N ALA A 358 -20.32 -10.59 7.15
CA ALA A 358 -21.16 -11.59 6.52
C ALA A 358 -22.12 -10.93 5.53
N MET A 359 -22.34 -11.58 4.40
CA MET A 359 -23.28 -11.17 3.36
C MET A 359 -24.25 -12.32 3.07
N PHE A 360 -25.52 -11.99 2.92
CA PHE A 360 -26.58 -12.93 2.60
C PHE A 360 -27.44 -12.39 1.46
N ASP A 361 -27.54 -13.12 0.38
CA ASP A 361 -28.49 -12.84 -0.70
C ASP A 361 -29.77 -13.61 -0.42
N VAL A 362 -30.91 -12.91 -0.46
CA VAL A 362 -32.23 -13.48 -0.21
C VAL A 362 -33.19 -13.19 -1.36
N GLU A 363 -34.19 -14.07 -1.51
CA GLU A 363 -35.15 -14.00 -2.63
C GLU A 363 -36.44 -13.24 -2.28
N ALA A 364 -36.63 -12.91 -1.01
CA ALA A 364 -37.78 -12.17 -0.52
C ALA A 364 -37.35 -10.81 0.09
N PRO A 365 -38.24 -9.80 0.04
CA PRO A 365 -38.03 -8.57 0.80
C PRO A 365 -37.88 -8.85 2.30
N VAL A 366 -37.06 -8.07 2.97
CA VAL A 366 -36.83 -8.16 4.42
C VAL A 366 -37.82 -7.23 5.12
N SER A 367 -38.48 -7.71 6.19
CA SER A 367 -39.41 -6.90 6.96
C SER A 367 -38.67 -6.05 8.00
N ASP A 368 -39.27 -4.91 8.39
CA ASP A 368 -38.76 -4.05 9.48
C ASP A 368 -38.61 -4.81 10.82
N GLU A 369 -39.48 -5.80 11.05
CA GLU A 369 -39.39 -6.65 12.25
C GLU A 369 -38.15 -7.52 12.23
N PHE A 370 -37.79 -8.07 11.09
CA PHE A 370 -36.57 -8.86 10.91
C PHE A 370 -35.33 -7.98 11.09
N GLU A 371 -35.31 -6.78 10.53
CA GLU A 371 -34.20 -5.83 10.68
C GLU A 371 -33.98 -5.49 12.17
N LYS A 372 -35.04 -5.15 12.90
CA LYS A 372 -34.97 -4.90 14.36
C LYS A 372 -34.46 -6.10 15.17
N LYS A 373 -34.85 -7.32 14.77
CA LYS A 373 -34.34 -8.54 15.43
C LYS A 373 -32.83 -8.73 15.17
N LEU A 374 -32.37 -8.46 13.95
CA LEU A 374 -30.95 -8.49 13.62
C LEU A 374 -30.17 -7.45 14.42
N GLU A 375 -30.65 -6.20 14.49
CA GLU A 375 -30.02 -5.12 15.23
C GLU A 375 -29.92 -5.40 16.74
N ALA A 376 -30.92 -6.11 17.30
CA ALA A 376 -30.95 -6.48 18.72
C ALA A 376 -30.03 -7.65 19.06
N MET A 377 -29.44 -8.33 18.09
CA MET A 377 -28.56 -9.47 18.35
C MET A 377 -27.24 -9.03 18.98
N GLU A 378 -26.80 -9.77 20.00
CA GLU A 378 -25.48 -9.58 20.60
C GLU A 378 -24.37 -9.78 19.54
N ASN A 379 -23.31 -9.00 19.67
CA ASN A 379 -22.14 -9.03 18.78
C ASN A 379 -22.36 -8.50 17.34
N ILE A 380 -23.52 -7.98 17.02
CA ILE A 380 -23.74 -7.22 15.78
C ILE A 380 -23.24 -5.78 15.97
N ILE A 381 -22.51 -5.29 15.00
CA ILE A 381 -21.95 -3.91 14.99
C ILE A 381 -22.80 -3.03 14.10
N ARG A 382 -23.08 -3.49 12.88
CA ARG A 382 -23.86 -2.74 11.89
C ARG A 382 -24.51 -3.67 10.88
N ILE A 383 -25.72 -3.32 10.49
CA ILE A 383 -26.47 -4.00 9.44
C ILE A 383 -26.73 -3.00 8.31
N ARG A 384 -26.71 -3.51 7.08
CA ARG A 384 -27.15 -2.80 5.88
C ARG A 384 -27.99 -3.75 5.05
N ILE A 385 -29.14 -3.27 4.62
CA ILE A 385 -30.04 -3.96 3.68
C ILE A 385 -29.95 -3.19 2.35
N LEU A 386 -29.56 -3.88 1.30
CA LEU A 386 -29.36 -3.32 -0.04
C LEU A 386 -30.42 -3.83 -1.01
#